data_5786d4603dd3c488137c68ddc7f5d268
#
_entry.id   5786d4603dd3c488137c68ddc7f5d268
#
_cell.length_a   1.000
_cell.length_b   1.000
_cell.length_c   1.000
_cell.angle_alpha   90.00
_cell.angle_beta   90.00
_cell.angle_gamma   90.00
#
_symmetry.space_group_name_H-M   'P 1'
#
loop_
_entity.id
_entity.type
_entity.pdbx_description
1 polymer ?
#
loop_
_entity_poly.entity_id
_entity_poly.type
_entity_poly.pdbx_seq_one_letter_code
_entity_poly.pdbx_strand_id
1 'polypeptide(L)'
;MKKRLLLASLSAAAFGGILSVSAADTPVYTLDQVVVTAARTEEKQIDTNASVSVVTSKQIAQKHFNDVSEALRAVPGVVLGNYSASGQNYSSNKVFINGSSNVVILVDGMRRNTNGVSGSAVNLGTLTDMASIERIEVLKGSASTLYGSDAQGGVINIITKKPKIDEVHTTIGAGFGNNSTEKYTIYNEGKAGNIFWTIDAGKHLQGTYKDGWGRKVISHLNAKHIDVKLGYDLGEGSDVVFNYSKYKSDYIRPDNGSNDTHDDYGTKDNDAISLQYTAKISSRLSNQFNVYRHRTNFNDNYNLNGAGWPFNWDMGMRTSGISDQLTYTLDNQTIIGGFDWYKDKITKYKNDASEGAHASNTAFYLQDKIDLTENWNITPGLRYDHHSDFGGHLSPSLSLGFKKNEKTNFYFNYKEFFVAPNLYQLNAAYYGNKNLDPEEGYTFEFGVNHEFDDTLSGTFNIFRQHAKNRIIYDFAASKYANTGNMNSMGFSVTLDKKLNKYWSAGIGYTYLHINALSATENTNNNGSLPKGTIDIHVNYDSEKLDASLTGRGIMDRYGSKSKPIMKDYANFWVWDLAANYRVNDTISIYGRLNNIFDQFYTDVGTSYDPNGTWYSAPGRNYEVGMQLRF
;
A
#
# COMPACT_ATOMS: atom_id res chain seq x y z
N MET A 1 26.42 -7.93 30.61
CA MET A 1 26.10 -6.51 30.79
C MET A 1 27.28 -5.53 30.74
N LYS A 2 28.47 -5.87 30.24
CA LYS A 2 29.67 -4.98 30.23
C LYS A 2 30.25 -4.69 28.82
N LYS A 3 29.59 -5.05 27.73
CA LYS A 3 30.07 -4.80 26.35
C LYS A 3 29.21 -3.83 25.52
N ARG A 4 28.11 -3.26 26.06
CA ARG A 4 27.21 -2.34 25.36
C ARG A 4 27.41 -0.85 25.66
N LEU A 5 28.38 -0.49 26.48
CA LEU A 5 28.65 0.91 26.89
C LEU A 5 29.82 1.59 26.16
N LEU A 6 30.43 0.92 25.18
CA LEU A 6 31.68 1.44 24.55
C LEU A 6 31.45 2.08 23.15
N LEU A 7 30.22 2.17 22.66
CA LEU A 7 29.90 2.81 21.36
C LEU A 7 29.27 4.20 21.49
N ALA A 8 29.03 4.68 22.69
CA ALA A 8 28.41 5.99 22.93
C ALA A 8 29.40 7.13 23.20
N SER A 9 30.71 6.90 23.11
CA SER A 9 31.73 7.89 23.51
C SER A 9 32.69 8.35 22.41
N LEU A 10 32.32 8.20 21.12
CA LEU A 10 33.24 8.53 20.02
C LEU A 10 32.69 9.53 18.98
N SER A 11 31.89 10.53 19.38
CA SER A 11 31.52 11.61 18.48
C SER A 11 31.31 12.94 19.18
N ALA A 12 32.37 13.46 19.76
CA ALA A 12 32.45 14.87 20.14
C ALA A 12 33.81 15.40 19.72
N ALA A 13 33.98 15.72 18.44
CA ALA A 13 34.92 16.72 17.91
C ALA A 13 34.93 16.67 16.39
N ALA A 14 34.35 17.67 15.71
CA ALA A 14 34.98 18.34 14.57
C ALA A 14 34.01 19.32 13.86
N PHE A 15 34.30 20.57 14.02
CA PHE A 15 34.43 21.68 13.08
C PHE A 15 33.19 22.23 12.36
N GLY A 16 33.03 23.54 12.64
CA GLY A 16 32.12 24.45 11.97
C GLY A 16 32.56 24.81 10.55
N GLY A 17 31.59 25.06 9.73
CA GLY A 17 31.66 25.70 8.43
C GLY A 17 30.27 26.07 8.01
N ILE A 18 29.93 27.36 8.12
CA ILE A 18 28.63 27.93 7.77
C ILE A 18 28.58 28.07 6.25
N LEU A 19 27.73 27.30 5.59
CA LEU A 19 27.18 27.65 4.28
C LEU A 19 25.66 27.54 4.38
N SER A 20 25.03 28.72 4.33
CA SER A 20 23.59 28.88 4.29
C SER A 20 23.06 28.46 2.92
N VAL A 21 22.44 27.29 2.84
CA VAL A 21 21.61 26.89 1.70
C VAL A 21 20.17 27.25 2.02
N SER A 22 19.60 28.14 1.20
CA SER A 22 18.20 28.54 1.24
C SER A 22 17.32 27.31 0.98
N ALA A 23 16.53 26.91 1.98
CA ALA A 23 15.52 25.89 1.82
C ALA A 23 14.44 26.40 0.85
N ALA A 24 14.31 25.76 -0.31
CA ALA A 24 13.21 26.02 -1.21
C ALA A 24 11.87 25.71 -0.51
N ASP A 25 10.92 26.63 -0.61
CA ASP A 25 9.54 26.46 -0.15
C ASP A 25 8.90 25.25 -0.85
N THR A 26 8.88 24.11 -0.19
CA THR A 26 8.13 22.95 -0.67
C THR A 26 6.66 23.12 -0.28
N PRO A 27 5.72 23.04 -1.24
CA PRO A 27 4.30 23.20 -0.93
C PRO A 27 3.81 22.09 -0.01
N VAL A 28 3.22 22.47 1.10
CA VAL A 28 2.60 21.57 2.06
C VAL A 28 1.13 21.44 1.68
N TYR A 29 0.69 20.20 1.40
CA TYR A 29 -0.72 19.81 1.23
C TYR A 29 -1.56 20.75 0.34
N THR A 30 -1.29 20.73 -0.94
CA THR A 30 -2.16 21.30 -1.95
C THR A 30 -2.58 20.19 -2.91
N LEU A 31 -3.76 20.31 -3.51
CA LEU A 31 -4.20 19.43 -4.59
C LEU A 31 -3.41 19.66 -5.90
N ASP A 32 -2.42 20.53 -5.88
CA ASP A 32 -1.45 20.76 -6.96
C ASP A 32 -0.43 19.62 -7.15
N GLN A 33 -0.44 18.59 -6.30
CA GLN A 33 0.45 17.45 -6.46
C GLN A 33 0.17 16.72 -7.77
N VAL A 34 1.25 16.36 -8.46
CA VAL A 34 1.16 15.54 -9.67
C VAL A 34 0.98 14.08 -9.29
N VAL A 35 -0.02 13.44 -9.85
CA VAL A 35 -0.33 12.01 -9.70
C VAL A 35 -0.35 11.31 -11.05
N VAL A 36 -0.03 10.03 -11.05
CA VAL A 36 0.04 9.20 -12.28
C VAL A 36 -1.01 8.10 -12.26
N THR A 37 -1.32 7.55 -11.09
CA THR A 37 -2.09 6.31 -10.96
C THR A 37 -3.53 6.43 -11.46
N ALA A 38 -4.13 7.62 -11.39
CA ALA A 38 -5.53 7.81 -11.80
C ALA A 38 -5.75 7.59 -13.31
N ALA A 39 -4.80 8.06 -14.13
CA ALA A 39 -4.93 8.07 -15.58
C ALA A 39 -3.76 7.38 -16.32
N ARG A 40 -2.79 6.79 -15.61
CA ARG A 40 -1.50 6.33 -16.14
C ARG A 40 -0.69 7.43 -16.87
N THR A 41 -1.02 8.69 -16.64
CA THR A 41 -0.30 9.88 -17.11
C THR A 41 -0.22 10.89 -15.98
N GLU A 42 0.78 11.77 -16.05
CA GLU A 42 0.93 12.85 -15.06
C GLU A 42 -0.20 13.86 -15.20
N GLU A 43 -0.93 14.11 -14.12
CA GLU A 43 -1.92 15.17 -14.01
C GLU A 43 -1.94 15.74 -12.59
N LYS A 44 -2.44 16.97 -12.40
CA LYS A 44 -2.63 17.53 -11.08
C LYS A 44 -3.75 16.79 -10.34
N GLN A 45 -3.59 16.55 -9.06
CA GLN A 45 -4.60 15.87 -8.24
C GLN A 45 -5.96 16.58 -8.29
N ILE A 46 -5.97 17.93 -8.34
CA ILE A 46 -7.21 18.72 -8.45
C ILE A 46 -7.98 18.42 -9.75
N ASP A 47 -7.28 18.15 -10.84
CA ASP A 47 -7.84 17.93 -12.17
C ASP A 47 -8.20 16.46 -12.44
N THR A 48 -7.91 15.55 -11.47
CA THR A 48 -8.25 14.13 -11.64
C THR A 48 -9.75 13.88 -11.53
N ASN A 49 -10.27 13.02 -12.42
CA ASN A 49 -11.64 12.51 -12.32
C ASN A 49 -11.70 11.25 -11.42
N ALA A 50 -11.00 11.27 -10.29
CA ALA A 50 -10.91 10.13 -9.39
C ALA A 50 -10.59 10.56 -7.96
N SER A 51 -10.89 9.67 -7.00
CA SER A 51 -10.48 9.84 -5.61
C SER A 51 -9.05 9.31 -5.44
N VAL A 52 -8.07 10.20 -5.36
CA VAL A 52 -6.66 9.87 -5.15
C VAL A 52 -6.15 10.47 -3.84
N SER A 53 -5.45 9.67 -3.06
CA SER A 53 -4.70 10.12 -1.88
C SER A 53 -3.22 9.90 -2.11
N VAL A 54 -2.39 10.81 -1.61
CA VAL A 54 -0.93 10.75 -1.78
C VAL A 54 -0.25 10.82 -0.41
N VAL A 55 0.68 9.89 -0.16
CA VAL A 55 1.64 9.98 0.96
C VAL A 55 2.97 10.43 0.38
N THR A 56 3.41 11.62 0.72
CA THR A 56 4.61 12.24 0.15
C THR A 56 5.90 11.79 0.84
N SER A 57 7.05 11.95 0.18
CA SER A 57 8.37 11.71 0.80
C SER A 57 8.59 12.56 2.06
N LYS A 58 8.05 13.78 2.10
CA LYS A 58 8.10 14.64 3.28
C LYS A 58 7.33 14.01 4.45
N GLN A 59 6.11 13.52 4.23
CA GLN A 59 5.33 12.83 5.27
C GLN A 59 6.00 11.54 5.73
N ILE A 60 6.62 10.79 4.81
CA ILE A 60 7.38 9.58 5.13
C ILE A 60 8.57 9.94 6.04
N ALA A 61 9.33 10.97 5.68
CA ALA A 61 10.46 11.44 6.46
C ALA A 61 10.06 11.99 7.84
N GLN A 62 8.95 12.74 7.92
CA GLN A 62 8.47 13.33 9.18
C GLN A 62 7.94 12.27 10.16
N LYS A 63 7.27 11.23 9.65
CA LYS A 63 6.60 10.22 10.47
C LYS A 63 7.45 8.98 10.73
N HIS A 64 8.56 8.81 10.01
CA HIS A 64 9.47 7.64 10.11
C HIS A 64 8.74 6.30 10.09
N PHE A 65 7.80 6.13 9.16
CA PHE A 65 7.07 4.87 9.01
C PHE A 65 8.03 3.67 8.88
N ASN A 66 7.66 2.57 9.50
CA ASN A 66 8.46 1.34 9.46
C ASN A 66 8.41 0.63 8.12
N ASP A 67 7.26 0.70 7.45
CA ASP A 67 7.00 0.06 6.18
C ASP A 67 5.79 0.71 5.47
N VAL A 68 5.53 0.26 4.24
CA VAL A 68 4.42 0.74 3.41
C VAL A 68 3.07 0.51 4.09
N SER A 69 2.90 -0.58 4.85
CA SER A 69 1.64 -0.85 5.52
C SER A 69 1.33 0.19 6.60
N GLU A 70 2.35 0.64 7.33
CA GLU A 70 2.18 1.71 8.31
C GLU A 70 1.84 3.06 7.64
N ALA A 71 2.49 3.37 6.51
CA ALA A 71 2.17 4.58 5.74
C ALA A 71 0.72 4.58 5.22
N LEU A 72 0.22 3.44 4.77
CA LEU A 72 -1.14 3.30 4.29
C LEU A 72 -2.20 3.43 5.39
N ARG A 73 -1.87 3.18 6.66
CA ARG A 73 -2.77 3.47 7.78
C ARG A 73 -3.11 4.95 7.93
N ALA A 74 -2.24 5.82 7.44
CA ALA A 74 -2.46 7.27 7.47
C ALA A 74 -3.31 7.77 6.28
N VAL A 75 -3.79 6.88 5.41
CA VAL A 75 -4.61 7.23 4.25
C VAL A 75 -6.08 7.03 4.59
N PRO A 76 -6.91 8.09 4.59
CA PRO A 76 -8.35 7.99 4.88
C PRO A 76 -9.05 6.94 4.01
N GLY A 77 -9.86 6.08 4.63
CA GLY A 77 -10.62 5.04 3.94
C GLY A 77 -9.84 3.79 3.54
N VAL A 78 -8.55 3.73 3.84
CA VAL A 78 -7.76 2.50 3.73
C VAL A 78 -7.80 1.75 5.06
N VAL A 79 -8.21 0.49 5.01
CA VAL A 79 -8.25 -0.39 6.18
C VAL A 79 -7.28 -1.53 5.98
N LEU A 80 -6.43 -1.79 6.96
CA LEU A 80 -5.45 -2.86 6.91
C LEU A 80 -5.89 -4.04 7.78
N GLY A 81 -5.71 -5.25 7.28
CA GLY A 81 -5.80 -6.48 8.03
C GLY A 81 -4.42 -6.99 8.41
N ASN A 82 -3.73 -6.26 9.30
CA ASN A 82 -2.42 -6.66 9.78
C ASN A 82 -2.53 -7.52 11.05
N TYR A 83 -1.76 -8.59 11.10
CA TYR A 83 -1.67 -9.50 12.25
C TYR A 83 -0.57 -9.10 13.24
N SER A 84 0.09 -7.96 13.02
CA SER A 84 1.19 -7.49 13.87
C SER A 84 1.36 -5.96 13.78
N ALA A 85 2.21 -5.42 14.63
CA ALA A 85 2.61 -4.01 14.60
C ALA A 85 3.25 -3.60 13.29
N SER A 86 4.19 -4.42 12.82
CA SER A 86 4.79 -4.30 11.50
C SER A 86 4.17 -5.35 10.60
N GLY A 87 3.69 -4.95 9.43
CA GLY A 87 3.20 -5.85 8.40
C GLY A 87 4.21 -6.90 7.94
N GLN A 88 5.44 -6.80 8.40
CA GLN A 88 6.53 -7.70 8.08
C GLN A 88 6.48 -9.04 8.82
N ASN A 89 5.78 -9.12 9.97
CA ASN A 89 5.72 -10.32 10.82
C ASN A 89 4.64 -11.33 10.39
N TYR A 90 4.25 -11.34 9.13
CA TYR A 90 3.26 -12.27 8.60
C TYR A 90 3.51 -12.53 7.11
N SER A 91 2.94 -13.63 6.58
CA SER A 91 3.09 -14.01 5.17
C SER A 91 2.53 -12.97 4.20
N SER A 92 1.43 -12.33 4.55
CA SER A 92 0.78 -11.31 3.73
C SER A 92 0.00 -10.30 4.56
N ASN A 93 -0.27 -9.13 3.96
CA ASN A 93 -1.19 -8.12 4.49
C ASN A 93 -2.47 -8.08 3.63
N LYS A 94 -3.59 -7.82 4.25
CA LYS A 94 -4.81 -7.47 3.53
C LYS A 94 -5.01 -5.96 3.58
N VAL A 95 -5.17 -5.36 2.42
CA VAL A 95 -5.55 -3.96 2.28
C VAL A 95 -6.98 -3.91 1.77
N PHE A 96 -7.81 -3.11 2.40
CA PHE A 96 -9.20 -2.92 1.97
C PHE A 96 -9.41 -1.47 1.58
N ILE A 97 -9.96 -1.28 0.39
CA ILE A 97 -10.42 0.02 -0.12
C ILE A 97 -11.87 -0.17 -0.58
N ASN A 98 -12.76 0.71 -0.16
CA ASN A 98 -14.20 0.63 -0.49
C ASN A 98 -14.85 -0.74 -0.17
N GLY A 99 -14.31 -1.44 0.83
CA GLY A 99 -14.79 -2.75 1.27
C GLY A 99 -14.23 -3.95 0.51
N SER A 100 -13.41 -3.75 -0.52
CA SER A 100 -12.77 -4.82 -1.28
C SER A 100 -11.30 -4.97 -0.90
N SER A 101 -10.85 -6.22 -0.77
CA SER A 101 -9.42 -6.57 -0.65
C SER A 101 -8.74 -6.85 -1.99
N ASN A 102 -9.50 -6.81 -3.07
CA ASN A 102 -8.94 -6.93 -4.42
C ASN A 102 -8.39 -5.56 -4.83
N VAL A 103 -7.16 -5.31 -4.48
CA VAL A 103 -6.42 -4.06 -4.70
C VAL A 103 -5.13 -4.38 -5.45
N VAL A 104 -4.90 -3.67 -6.54
CA VAL A 104 -3.64 -3.81 -7.29
C VAL A 104 -2.54 -3.02 -6.59
N ILE A 105 -1.41 -3.67 -6.37
CA ILE A 105 -0.22 -3.08 -5.77
C ILE A 105 0.86 -2.97 -6.85
N LEU A 106 1.38 -1.77 -7.04
CA LEU A 106 2.42 -1.47 -8.01
C LEU A 106 3.66 -0.89 -7.32
N VAL A 107 4.82 -1.13 -7.92
CA VAL A 107 6.05 -0.39 -7.63
C VAL A 107 6.57 0.15 -8.98
N ASP A 108 6.67 1.46 -9.09
CA ASP A 108 7.01 2.18 -10.33
C ASP A 108 6.12 1.74 -11.53
N GLY A 109 4.81 1.57 -11.28
CA GLY A 109 3.83 1.13 -12.27
C GLY A 109 3.82 -0.37 -12.58
N MET A 110 4.74 -1.15 -12.02
CA MET A 110 4.85 -2.59 -12.25
C MET A 110 4.13 -3.39 -11.18
N ARG A 111 3.27 -4.33 -11.59
CA ARG A 111 2.46 -5.16 -10.71
C ARG A 111 3.29 -6.00 -9.73
N ARG A 112 2.90 -6.01 -8.46
CA ARG A 112 3.50 -6.82 -7.39
C ARG A 112 2.55 -7.89 -6.83
N ASN A 113 1.27 -7.84 -7.18
CA ASN A 113 0.36 -8.93 -6.83
C ASN A 113 0.82 -10.24 -7.46
N THR A 114 0.67 -11.32 -6.72
CA THR A 114 0.81 -12.67 -7.22
C THR A 114 -0.54 -13.37 -7.08
N ASN A 115 -1.07 -13.90 -8.15
CA ASN A 115 -2.36 -14.59 -8.13
C ASN A 115 -2.21 -16.07 -7.66
N GLY A 116 -1.47 -16.28 -6.57
CA GLY A 116 -1.11 -17.61 -6.07
C GLY A 116 -2.14 -18.18 -5.10
N VAL A 117 -2.19 -17.64 -3.88
CA VAL A 117 -2.98 -18.17 -2.77
C VAL A 117 -3.75 -17.07 -2.07
N SER A 118 -4.99 -17.35 -1.67
CA SER A 118 -5.91 -16.52 -0.86
C SER A 118 -5.89 -15.02 -1.17
N GLY A 119 -6.46 -14.65 -2.33
CA GLY A 119 -6.52 -13.26 -2.80
C GLY A 119 -5.12 -12.74 -3.11
N SER A 120 -5.00 -11.73 -3.91
CA SER A 120 -3.74 -11.11 -4.38
C SER A 120 -2.78 -10.69 -3.25
N ALA A 121 -2.32 -11.69 -2.48
CA ALA A 121 -1.60 -11.51 -1.24
C ALA A 121 -0.21 -10.90 -1.49
N VAL A 122 -0.06 -9.65 -1.10
CA VAL A 122 1.22 -8.94 -1.12
C VAL A 122 1.63 -8.65 0.31
N ASN A 123 2.88 -8.91 0.66
CA ASN A 123 3.42 -8.38 1.90
C ASN A 123 4.00 -6.98 1.67
N LEU A 124 3.23 -5.97 2.05
CA LEU A 124 3.56 -4.55 1.82
C LEU A 124 4.88 -4.14 2.46
N GLY A 125 5.23 -4.71 3.61
CA GLY A 125 6.48 -4.40 4.32
C GLY A 125 7.74 -4.96 3.66
N THR A 126 7.59 -5.71 2.55
CA THR A 126 8.74 -6.34 1.86
C THR A 126 8.99 -5.80 0.46
N LEU A 127 8.25 -4.77 0.04
CA LEU A 127 8.25 -4.28 -1.34
C LEU A 127 9.45 -3.41 -1.66
N THR A 128 9.76 -2.47 -0.78
CA THR A 128 10.89 -1.52 -0.87
C THR A 128 11.03 -0.80 0.47
N ASP A 129 12.18 -0.25 0.77
CA ASP A 129 12.40 0.56 1.97
C ASP A 129 11.78 1.96 1.84
N MET A 130 11.38 2.52 2.99
CA MET A 130 10.74 3.83 3.05
C MET A 130 11.68 4.96 2.59
N ALA A 131 13.00 4.83 2.74
CA ALA A 131 13.97 5.82 2.29
C ALA A 131 14.02 5.96 0.77
N SER A 132 13.75 4.88 0.03
CA SER A 132 13.72 4.85 -1.44
C SER A 132 12.44 5.42 -2.03
N ILE A 133 11.38 5.68 -1.23
CA ILE A 133 10.07 6.10 -1.74
C ILE A 133 10.01 7.61 -1.95
N GLU A 134 9.59 8.03 -3.13
CA GLU A 134 9.24 9.41 -3.45
C GLU A 134 7.82 9.74 -2.98
N ARG A 135 6.85 8.87 -3.29
CA ARG A 135 5.46 8.97 -2.84
C ARG A 135 4.71 7.66 -2.99
N ILE A 136 3.61 7.54 -2.27
CA ILE A 136 2.64 6.44 -2.43
C ILE A 136 1.33 7.05 -2.89
N GLU A 137 0.85 6.65 -4.05
CA GLU A 137 -0.45 7.06 -4.59
C GLU A 137 -1.49 5.96 -4.32
N VAL A 138 -2.65 6.34 -3.80
CA VAL A 138 -3.76 5.44 -3.53
C VAL A 138 -4.97 5.91 -4.32
N LEU A 139 -5.25 5.23 -5.42
CA LEU A 139 -6.46 5.39 -6.22
C LEU A 139 -7.57 4.55 -5.60
N LYS A 140 -8.67 5.17 -5.20
CA LYS A 140 -9.84 4.50 -4.62
C LYS A 140 -10.91 4.27 -5.69
N GLY A 141 -11.60 3.13 -5.59
CA GLY A 141 -12.61 2.72 -6.55
C GLY A 141 -12.05 1.89 -7.71
N SER A 142 -12.94 1.29 -8.50
CA SER A 142 -12.56 0.37 -9.57
C SER A 142 -11.65 1.02 -10.61
N ALA A 143 -10.63 0.27 -11.04
CA ALA A 143 -9.65 0.69 -12.03
C ALA A 143 -9.28 -0.43 -13.03
N SER A 144 -10.15 -1.42 -13.22
CA SER A 144 -9.84 -2.59 -14.06
C SER A 144 -9.61 -2.25 -15.53
N THR A 145 -10.19 -1.18 -16.05
CA THR A 145 -9.94 -0.71 -17.42
C THR A 145 -8.47 -0.39 -17.68
N LEU A 146 -7.74 0.11 -16.69
CA LEU A 146 -6.30 0.39 -16.84
C LEU A 146 -5.41 -0.71 -16.25
N TYR A 147 -5.84 -1.36 -15.17
CA TYR A 147 -4.98 -2.24 -14.38
C TYR A 147 -5.40 -3.71 -14.37
N GLY A 148 -6.52 -4.05 -15.02
CA GLY A 148 -7.02 -5.42 -15.17
C GLY A 148 -7.60 -6.00 -13.90
N SER A 149 -7.48 -7.33 -13.77
CA SER A 149 -7.95 -8.08 -12.61
C SER A 149 -7.40 -7.56 -11.29
N ASP A 150 -8.18 -7.71 -10.22
CA ASP A 150 -7.88 -7.30 -8.84
C ASP A 150 -7.92 -5.79 -8.56
N ALA A 151 -8.27 -4.95 -9.54
CA ALA A 151 -8.44 -3.52 -9.33
C ALA A 151 -9.89 -3.15 -8.94
N GLN A 152 -10.60 -4.01 -8.22
CA GLN A 152 -11.96 -3.76 -7.75
C GLN A 152 -12.02 -2.67 -6.68
N GLY A 153 -11.18 -2.74 -5.66
CA GLY A 153 -11.12 -1.74 -4.58
C GLY A 153 -10.34 -0.50 -4.98
N GLY A 154 -9.33 -0.68 -5.82
CA GLY A 154 -8.45 0.39 -6.25
C GLY A 154 -7.04 -0.06 -6.59
N VAL A 155 -6.13 0.92 -6.62
CA VAL A 155 -4.72 0.71 -6.95
C VAL A 155 -3.85 1.48 -5.94
N ILE A 156 -2.79 0.84 -5.47
CA ILE A 156 -1.73 1.47 -4.68
C ILE A 156 -0.47 1.43 -5.52
N ASN A 157 0.09 2.59 -5.84
CA ASN A 157 1.32 2.70 -6.59
C ASN A 157 2.41 3.35 -5.74
N ILE A 158 3.47 2.60 -5.49
CA ILE A 158 4.65 3.05 -4.76
C ILE A 158 5.64 3.55 -5.79
N ILE A 159 5.88 4.85 -5.79
CA ILE A 159 6.80 5.50 -6.73
C ILE A 159 8.11 5.76 -6.00
N THR A 160 9.20 5.22 -6.55
CA THR A 160 10.52 5.32 -5.95
C THR A 160 11.31 6.49 -6.56
N LYS A 161 12.22 7.05 -5.76
CA LYS A 161 13.00 8.23 -6.12
C LYS A 161 13.81 8.05 -7.40
N LYS A 162 13.88 9.12 -8.20
CA LYS A 162 14.77 9.27 -9.36
C LYS A 162 15.58 10.57 -9.18
N PRO A 163 16.86 10.54 -8.77
CA PRO A 163 17.69 11.73 -8.63
C PRO A 163 17.81 12.48 -9.96
N LYS A 164 17.59 13.81 -9.91
CA LYS A 164 17.55 14.68 -11.10
C LYS A 164 18.69 15.69 -11.15
N ILE A 165 19.31 15.98 -10.00
CA ILE A 165 20.36 16.98 -9.84
C ILE A 165 21.71 16.27 -9.74
N ASP A 166 22.76 16.82 -10.36
CA ASP A 166 24.13 16.29 -10.31
C ASP A 166 24.74 16.51 -8.91
N GLU A 167 24.26 15.71 -7.96
CA GLU A 167 24.69 15.66 -6.57
C GLU A 167 24.68 14.23 -6.07
N VAL A 168 25.47 13.94 -5.05
CA VAL A 168 25.52 12.63 -4.39
C VAL A 168 25.30 12.84 -2.91
N HIS A 169 24.32 12.11 -2.36
CA HIS A 169 24.02 12.15 -0.94
C HIS A 169 24.05 10.75 -0.34
N THR A 170 24.64 10.65 0.83
CA THR A 170 24.62 9.43 1.64
C THR A 170 23.93 9.72 2.96
N THR A 171 22.94 8.91 3.32
CA THR A 171 22.28 8.95 4.62
C THR A 171 22.53 7.65 5.36
N ILE A 172 23.08 7.73 6.57
CA ILE A 172 23.25 6.60 7.48
C ILE A 172 22.35 6.82 8.68
N GLY A 173 21.52 5.84 9.01
CA GLY A 173 20.57 5.92 10.11
C GLY A 173 20.72 4.78 11.09
N ALA A 174 20.49 5.10 12.38
CA ALA A 174 20.32 4.12 13.44
C ALA A 174 19.19 4.54 14.37
N GLY A 175 18.31 3.60 14.72
CA GLY A 175 17.18 3.80 15.63
C GLY A 175 17.07 2.68 16.64
N PHE A 176 16.62 3.03 17.84
CA PHE A 176 16.45 2.11 18.96
C PHE A 176 15.14 2.41 19.69
N GLY A 177 14.43 1.38 20.07
CA GLY A 177 13.16 1.53 20.78
C GLY A 177 12.94 0.47 21.85
N ASN A 178 11.80 0.59 22.54
CA ASN A 178 11.34 -0.52 23.34
C ASN A 178 10.98 -1.73 22.45
N ASN A 179 10.53 -2.84 23.04
CA ASN A 179 10.22 -4.08 22.32
C ASN A 179 11.42 -4.63 21.52
N SER A 180 12.66 -4.36 21.98
CA SER A 180 13.91 -4.74 21.28
C SER A 180 13.96 -4.23 19.84
N THR A 181 13.38 -3.07 19.56
CA THR A 181 13.43 -2.45 18.24
C THR A 181 14.83 -1.89 17.99
N GLU A 182 15.42 -2.30 16.86
CA GLU A 182 16.68 -1.79 16.33
C GLU A 182 16.55 -1.62 14.83
N LYS A 183 16.96 -0.46 14.30
CA LYS A 183 17.02 -0.19 12.87
C LYS A 183 18.38 0.33 12.49
N TYR A 184 18.85 -0.12 11.33
CA TYR A 184 20.08 0.34 10.71
C TYR A 184 19.82 0.51 9.24
N THR A 185 20.10 1.69 8.69
CA THR A 185 19.88 2.00 7.28
C THR A 185 21.08 2.70 6.69
N ILE A 186 21.36 2.43 5.45
CA ILE A 186 22.27 3.20 4.61
C ILE A 186 21.55 3.45 3.29
N TYR A 187 21.41 4.70 2.93
CA TYR A 187 20.81 5.14 1.70
C TYR A 187 21.77 6.06 0.97
N ASN A 188 22.08 5.72 -0.27
CA ASN A 188 22.89 6.55 -1.15
C ASN A 188 22.08 6.86 -2.41
N GLU A 189 22.02 8.10 -2.79
CA GLU A 189 21.39 8.56 -4.01
C GLU A 189 22.30 9.54 -4.73
N GLY A 190 22.25 9.54 -6.06
CA GLY A 190 23.03 10.50 -6.81
C GLY A 190 22.75 10.49 -8.30
N LYS A 191 23.24 11.56 -8.94
CA LYS A 191 23.34 11.68 -10.39
C LYS A 191 24.74 12.21 -10.74
N ALA A 192 25.33 11.67 -11.79
CA ALA A 192 26.59 12.14 -12.36
C ALA A 192 26.48 12.09 -13.88
N GLY A 193 26.37 13.25 -14.52
CA GLY A 193 26.05 13.35 -15.94
C GLY A 193 24.73 12.65 -16.27
N ASN A 194 24.78 11.64 -17.12
CA ASN A 194 23.58 10.91 -17.54
C ASN A 194 23.23 9.71 -16.64
N ILE A 195 24.10 9.34 -15.68
CA ILE A 195 23.86 8.21 -14.80
C ILE A 195 23.25 8.70 -13.50
N PHE A 196 22.15 8.07 -13.06
CA PHE A 196 21.57 8.29 -11.74
C PHE A 196 21.35 6.95 -11.03
N TRP A 197 21.36 6.98 -9.69
CA TRP A 197 21.19 5.78 -8.89
C TRP A 197 20.58 6.04 -7.54
N THR A 198 19.98 5.01 -6.98
CA THR A 198 19.70 4.88 -5.55
C THR A 198 20.15 3.51 -5.07
N ILE A 199 20.78 3.44 -3.92
CA ILE A 199 21.15 2.21 -3.23
C ILE A 199 20.67 2.32 -1.80
N ASP A 200 19.85 1.39 -1.39
CA ASP A 200 19.31 1.29 -0.04
C ASP A 200 19.66 -0.07 0.53
N ALA A 201 20.10 -0.12 1.77
CA ALA A 201 20.29 -1.36 2.50
C ALA A 201 20.00 -1.15 3.98
N GLY A 202 19.36 -2.12 4.60
CA GLY A 202 19.02 -1.98 6.01
C GLY A 202 18.75 -3.27 6.73
N LYS A 203 18.66 -3.13 8.05
CA LYS A 203 18.28 -4.18 8.98
C LYS A 203 17.27 -3.63 9.98
N HIS A 204 16.20 -4.38 10.19
CA HIS A 204 15.17 -4.08 11.19
C HIS A 204 15.00 -5.28 12.12
N LEU A 205 15.14 -5.04 13.41
CA LEU A 205 14.86 -5.99 14.48
C LEU A 205 13.67 -5.50 15.29
N GLN A 206 12.81 -6.42 15.69
CA GLN A 206 11.71 -6.16 16.62
C GLN A 206 11.46 -7.42 17.44
N GLY A 207 11.20 -7.27 18.72
CA GLY A 207 10.96 -8.39 19.63
C GLY A 207 9.53 -8.42 20.17
N THR A 208 9.38 -9.20 21.22
CA THR A 208 8.16 -9.31 22.02
C THR A 208 7.70 -7.97 22.57
N TYR A 209 6.39 -7.73 22.56
CA TYR A 209 5.78 -6.50 23.06
C TYR A 209 4.68 -6.78 24.08
N LYS A 210 4.21 -5.72 24.73
CA LYS A 210 2.96 -5.71 25.50
C LYS A 210 1.89 -4.97 24.69
N ASP A 211 0.68 -5.50 24.70
CA ASP A 211 -0.48 -4.80 24.13
C ASP A 211 -1.05 -3.75 25.11
N GLY A 212 -2.07 -3.01 24.70
CA GLY A 212 -2.69 -1.97 25.53
C GLY A 212 -3.40 -2.47 26.78
N TRP A 213 -3.55 -3.78 26.96
CA TRP A 213 -3.99 -4.39 28.21
C TRP A 213 -2.84 -4.91 29.07
N GLY A 214 -1.60 -4.64 28.64
CA GLY A 214 -0.38 -5.08 29.34
C GLY A 214 -0.04 -6.56 29.14
N ARG A 215 -0.76 -7.28 28.27
CA ARG A 215 -0.49 -8.70 27.99
C ARG A 215 0.75 -8.81 27.09
N LYS A 216 1.58 -9.80 27.41
CA LYS A 216 2.76 -10.12 26.62
C LYS A 216 2.33 -10.80 25.31
N VAL A 217 2.79 -10.25 24.20
CA VAL A 217 2.60 -10.81 22.85
C VAL A 217 3.97 -11.25 22.34
N ILE A 218 4.15 -12.56 22.16
CA ILE A 218 5.39 -13.11 21.62
C ILE A 218 5.45 -12.74 20.15
N SER A 219 6.53 -12.09 19.78
CA SER A 219 6.80 -11.62 18.43
C SER A 219 8.30 -11.52 18.23
N HIS A 220 8.74 -11.73 17.03
CA HIS A 220 10.10 -11.52 16.58
C HIS A 220 10.12 -11.10 15.13
N LEU A 221 11.02 -10.22 14.77
CA LEU A 221 11.37 -9.88 13.41
C LEU A 221 12.86 -9.62 13.33
N ASN A 222 13.52 -10.24 12.36
CA ASN A 222 14.87 -9.91 11.95
C ASN A 222 14.87 -9.83 10.42
N ALA A 223 14.70 -8.63 9.90
CA ALA A 223 14.56 -8.35 8.50
C ALA A 223 15.81 -7.65 7.95
N LYS A 224 16.15 -7.97 6.71
CA LYS A 224 17.22 -7.31 5.94
C LYS A 224 16.71 -7.06 4.53
N HIS A 225 17.09 -5.92 3.97
CA HIS A 225 16.78 -5.58 2.59
C HIS A 225 17.99 -4.96 1.88
N ILE A 226 17.94 -5.02 0.58
CA ILE A 226 18.76 -4.22 -0.32
C ILE A 226 17.94 -3.87 -1.55
N ASP A 227 17.87 -2.59 -1.89
CA ASP A 227 17.24 -2.05 -3.09
C ASP A 227 18.28 -1.26 -3.89
N VAL A 228 18.33 -1.53 -5.19
CA VAL A 228 19.25 -0.87 -6.14
C VAL A 228 18.44 -0.39 -7.33
N LYS A 229 18.53 0.89 -7.62
CA LYS A 229 18.08 1.50 -8.88
C LYS A 229 19.30 2.06 -9.60
N LEU A 230 19.43 1.76 -10.89
CA LEU A 230 20.44 2.32 -11.77
C LEU A 230 19.74 2.83 -13.03
N GLY A 231 19.88 4.10 -13.32
CA GLY A 231 19.27 4.73 -14.47
C GLY A 231 20.26 5.43 -15.36
N TYR A 232 19.93 5.50 -16.65
CA TYR A 232 20.64 6.27 -17.65
C TYR A 232 19.67 7.24 -18.33
N ASP A 233 19.93 8.53 -18.14
CA ASP A 233 19.18 9.63 -18.73
C ASP A 233 19.60 9.78 -20.21
N LEU A 234 18.64 9.53 -21.12
CA LEU A 234 18.84 9.64 -22.56
C LEU A 234 18.61 11.06 -23.07
N GLY A 235 18.20 11.97 -22.18
CA GLY A 235 17.80 13.35 -22.50
C GLY A 235 16.35 13.46 -22.93
N GLU A 236 15.86 14.69 -22.98
CA GLU A 236 14.50 15.04 -23.41
C GLU A 236 13.38 14.29 -22.67
N GLY A 237 13.60 13.88 -21.41
CA GLY A 237 12.63 13.14 -20.61
C GLY A 237 12.56 11.64 -20.93
N SER A 238 13.59 11.11 -21.59
CA SER A 238 13.73 9.67 -21.88
C SER A 238 14.76 9.05 -20.96
N ASP A 239 14.53 7.84 -20.48
CA ASP A 239 15.46 7.11 -19.60
C ASP A 239 15.34 5.59 -19.73
N VAL A 240 16.39 4.91 -19.31
CA VAL A 240 16.39 3.45 -19.06
C VAL A 240 16.72 3.24 -17.59
N VAL A 241 15.91 2.47 -16.89
CA VAL A 241 16.04 2.23 -15.44
C VAL A 241 16.06 0.74 -15.16
N PHE A 242 17.12 0.27 -14.54
CA PHE A 242 17.20 -1.06 -13.95
C PHE A 242 16.90 -0.98 -12.47
N ASN A 243 16.06 -1.89 -11.95
CA ASN A 243 15.81 -2.03 -10.53
C ASN A 243 16.06 -3.49 -10.08
N TYR A 244 16.64 -3.62 -8.90
CA TYR A 244 16.76 -4.88 -8.19
C TYR A 244 16.41 -4.66 -6.73
N SER A 245 15.56 -5.53 -6.17
CA SER A 245 15.26 -5.54 -4.75
C SER A 245 15.37 -6.95 -4.17
N LYS A 246 15.85 -7.05 -2.94
CA LYS A 246 15.96 -8.28 -2.19
C LYS A 246 15.57 -8.04 -0.75
N TYR A 247 14.65 -8.85 -0.25
CA TYR A 247 14.22 -8.85 1.15
C TYR A 247 14.35 -10.25 1.73
N LYS A 248 14.93 -10.33 2.94
CA LYS A 248 14.99 -11.57 3.73
C LYS A 248 14.58 -11.30 5.17
N SER A 249 13.81 -12.19 5.77
CA SER A 249 13.53 -12.14 7.20
C SER A 249 13.31 -13.52 7.79
N ASP A 250 13.58 -13.59 9.09
CA ASP A 250 13.02 -14.57 10.00
C ASP A 250 12.10 -13.85 10.99
N TYR A 251 10.97 -14.46 11.34
CA TYR A 251 9.99 -13.85 12.21
C TYR A 251 9.23 -14.90 13.04
N ILE A 252 8.73 -14.46 14.21
CA ILE A 252 7.68 -15.14 14.95
C ILE A 252 6.40 -14.33 14.73
N ARG A 253 5.35 -14.99 14.25
CA ARG A 253 4.05 -14.38 14.10
C ARG A 253 3.51 -14.02 15.47
N PRO A 254 3.02 -12.78 15.69
CA PRO A 254 2.45 -12.39 16.96
C PRO A 254 1.28 -13.30 17.34
N ASP A 255 1.38 -13.91 18.49
CA ASP A 255 0.34 -14.67 19.13
C ASP A 255 0.29 -14.32 20.60
N ASN A 256 -0.90 -14.12 21.13
CA ASN A 256 -1.15 -13.90 22.55
C ASN A 256 -2.11 -14.96 23.11
N GLY A 257 -2.22 -16.08 22.44
CA GLY A 257 -2.98 -17.22 22.93
C GLY A 257 -2.44 -17.75 24.26
N SER A 258 -3.29 -18.44 24.99
CA SER A 258 -3.00 -18.97 26.31
C SER A 258 -1.88 -20.03 26.35
N ASN A 259 -1.39 -20.46 25.22
CA ASN A 259 -0.31 -21.44 25.09
C ASN A 259 0.89 -20.78 24.42
N ASP A 260 1.85 -20.43 25.24
CA ASP A 260 3.17 -19.93 24.90
C ASP A 260 3.99 -21.02 24.16
N THR A 261 3.59 -21.35 22.94
CA THR A 261 4.36 -22.23 22.08
C THR A 261 5.19 -21.37 21.15
N HIS A 262 6.50 -21.36 21.35
CA HIS A 262 7.49 -20.65 20.54
C HIS A 262 7.63 -21.19 19.11
N ASP A 263 6.65 -21.96 18.63
CA ASP A 263 6.74 -22.76 17.42
C ASP A 263 6.17 -22.06 16.18
N ASP A 264 5.62 -20.83 16.34
CA ASP A 264 5.05 -20.06 15.23
C ASP A 264 6.11 -19.17 14.57
N TYR A 265 7.09 -19.78 13.93
CA TYR A 265 8.15 -19.06 13.24
C TYR A 265 7.95 -19.10 11.72
N GLY A 266 8.41 -18.06 11.05
CA GLY A 266 8.38 -17.97 9.62
C GLY A 266 9.66 -17.38 9.03
N THR A 267 9.83 -17.59 7.74
CA THR A 267 10.90 -16.96 6.97
C THR A 267 10.36 -16.40 5.67
N LYS A 268 10.98 -15.33 5.16
CA LYS A 268 10.72 -14.77 3.83
C LYS A 268 12.02 -14.63 3.05
N ASP A 269 11.92 -14.86 1.76
CA ASP A 269 13.01 -14.64 0.80
C ASP A 269 12.40 -14.13 -0.51
N ASN A 270 12.23 -12.82 -0.62
CA ASN A 270 11.59 -12.15 -1.75
C ASN A 270 12.63 -11.43 -2.60
N ASP A 271 12.45 -11.43 -3.91
CA ASP A 271 13.25 -10.64 -4.82
C ASP A 271 12.42 -10.09 -5.98
N ALA A 272 12.86 -8.99 -6.53
CA ALA A 272 12.32 -8.42 -7.75
C ALA A 272 13.43 -7.84 -8.61
N ILE A 273 13.24 -7.95 -9.92
CA ILE A 273 14.12 -7.36 -10.93
C ILE A 273 13.25 -6.77 -12.02
N SER A 274 13.61 -5.60 -12.50
CA SER A 274 12.91 -4.96 -13.61
C SER A 274 13.83 -4.09 -14.46
N LEU A 275 13.40 -3.91 -15.72
CA LEU A 275 13.93 -2.93 -16.65
C LEU A 275 12.76 -2.09 -17.14
N GLN A 276 12.89 -0.78 -17.05
CA GLN A 276 11.93 0.20 -17.55
C GLN A 276 12.63 1.06 -18.60
N TYR A 277 11.97 1.29 -19.71
CA TYR A 277 12.35 2.25 -20.73
C TYR A 277 11.23 3.27 -20.87
N THR A 278 11.56 4.54 -20.68
CA THR A 278 10.67 5.68 -20.94
C THR A 278 11.24 6.45 -22.12
N ALA A 279 10.41 6.72 -23.13
CA ALA A 279 10.80 7.51 -24.29
C ALA A 279 9.81 8.65 -24.54
N LYS A 280 10.32 9.86 -24.63
CA LYS A 280 9.62 11.01 -25.20
C LYS A 280 9.94 11.07 -26.69
N ILE A 281 9.16 10.35 -27.51
CA ILE A 281 9.41 10.17 -28.96
C ILE A 281 9.23 11.50 -29.70
N SER A 282 8.26 12.32 -29.25
CA SER A 282 8.04 13.69 -29.76
C SER A 282 7.40 14.55 -28.67
N SER A 283 7.11 15.81 -28.95
CA SER A 283 6.34 16.68 -28.05
C SER A 283 4.94 16.15 -27.72
N ARG A 284 4.39 15.27 -28.57
CA ARG A 284 3.04 14.73 -28.46
C ARG A 284 2.98 13.23 -28.17
N LEU A 285 4.07 12.48 -28.37
CA LEU A 285 4.08 11.02 -28.24
C LEU A 285 5.13 10.58 -27.24
N SER A 286 4.72 9.83 -26.23
CA SER A 286 5.61 9.14 -25.29
C SER A 286 5.29 7.65 -25.24
N ASN A 287 6.30 6.87 -24.85
CA ASN A 287 6.20 5.43 -24.63
C ASN A 287 6.79 5.07 -23.28
N GLN A 288 6.19 4.10 -22.63
CA GLN A 288 6.73 3.45 -21.43
C GLN A 288 6.66 1.94 -21.59
N PHE A 289 7.81 1.30 -21.63
CA PHE A 289 7.96 -0.14 -21.73
C PHE A 289 8.59 -0.71 -20.47
N ASN A 290 8.03 -1.80 -19.94
CA ASN A 290 8.50 -2.46 -18.72
C ASN A 290 8.62 -3.97 -18.93
N VAL A 291 9.71 -4.53 -18.41
CA VAL A 291 9.88 -5.99 -18.23
C VAL A 291 10.22 -6.22 -16.77
N TYR A 292 9.50 -7.12 -16.13
CA TYR A 292 9.71 -7.37 -14.70
C TYR A 292 9.49 -8.84 -14.32
N ARG A 293 10.13 -9.20 -13.23
CA ARG A 293 9.90 -10.47 -12.54
C ARG A 293 10.03 -10.24 -11.04
N HIS A 294 9.12 -10.82 -10.27
CA HIS A 294 9.29 -10.91 -8.83
C HIS A 294 8.98 -12.32 -8.32
N ARG A 295 9.62 -12.66 -7.21
CA ARG A 295 9.39 -13.90 -6.46
C ARG A 295 9.04 -13.54 -5.02
N THR A 296 8.06 -14.27 -4.50
CA THR A 296 7.71 -14.23 -3.08
C THR A 296 7.81 -15.66 -2.56
N ASN A 297 8.73 -15.89 -1.63
CA ASN A 297 8.84 -17.15 -0.94
C ASN A 297 8.64 -16.91 0.55
N PHE A 298 7.84 -17.74 1.17
CA PHE A 298 7.68 -17.73 2.62
C PHE A 298 7.49 -19.15 3.13
N ASN A 299 7.93 -19.35 4.36
CA ASN A 299 7.70 -20.55 5.13
C ASN A 299 7.10 -20.12 6.46
N ASP A 300 5.85 -20.47 6.70
CA ASP A 300 5.15 -20.26 7.97
C ASP A 300 4.95 -21.61 8.63
N ASN A 301 5.61 -21.82 9.77
CA ASN A 301 5.38 -22.97 10.62
C ASN A 301 4.58 -22.50 11.83
N TYR A 302 3.46 -23.13 12.10
CA TYR A 302 2.75 -22.92 13.34
C TYR A 302 2.12 -24.21 13.84
N ASN A 303 2.21 -24.37 15.16
CA ASN A 303 1.59 -25.48 15.85
C ASN A 303 0.35 -24.96 16.57
N LEU A 304 -0.82 -25.22 16.02
CA LEU A 304 -2.08 -24.86 16.64
C LEU A 304 -2.25 -25.59 17.97
N ASN A 305 -1.77 -24.99 19.07
CA ASN A 305 -2.11 -25.34 20.46
C ASN A 305 -1.88 -26.81 20.87
N GLY A 306 -0.85 -27.45 20.38
CA GLY A 306 -0.61 -28.86 20.73
C GLY A 306 -1.69 -29.82 20.24
N ALA A 307 -2.61 -29.38 19.39
CA ALA A 307 -3.71 -30.17 18.88
C ALA A 307 -3.30 -31.18 17.81
N GLY A 308 -2.01 -31.47 17.69
CA GLY A 308 -1.50 -32.55 16.83
C GLY A 308 -1.53 -32.26 15.33
N TRP A 309 -1.84 -31.03 14.89
CA TRP A 309 -1.86 -30.62 13.50
C TRP A 309 -0.83 -29.52 13.25
N PRO A 310 0.47 -29.85 13.13
CA PRO A 310 1.46 -28.87 12.71
C PRO A 310 1.12 -28.43 11.29
N PHE A 311 0.94 -27.13 11.10
CA PHE A 311 0.71 -26.56 9.79
C PHE A 311 2.00 -25.91 9.29
N ASN A 312 2.45 -26.32 8.13
CA ASN A 312 3.63 -25.77 7.49
C ASN A 312 3.25 -25.25 6.10
N TRP A 313 3.23 -23.93 5.97
CA TRP A 313 3.08 -23.26 4.68
C TRP A 313 4.45 -22.95 4.09
N ASP A 314 4.94 -23.82 3.26
CA ASP A 314 6.18 -23.59 2.51
C ASP A 314 5.83 -23.27 1.06
N MET A 315 5.79 -21.97 0.77
CA MET A 315 5.23 -21.46 -0.47
C MET A 315 6.24 -20.63 -1.24
N GLY A 316 6.25 -20.83 -2.54
CA GLY A 316 6.95 -20.00 -3.50
C GLY A 316 6.02 -19.59 -4.63
N MET A 317 6.03 -18.30 -4.96
CA MET A 317 5.26 -17.73 -6.06
C MET A 317 6.17 -16.86 -6.93
N ARG A 318 5.89 -16.83 -8.21
CA ARG A 318 6.63 -16.00 -9.16
C ARG A 318 5.66 -15.37 -10.16
N THR A 319 5.81 -14.07 -10.36
CA THR A 319 5.17 -13.33 -11.46
C THR A 319 6.25 -12.81 -12.40
N SER A 320 6.02 -12.94 -13.70
CA SER A 320 6.82 -12.32 -14.75
C SER A 320 5.88 -11.55 -15.65
N GLY A 321 6.25 -10.36 -16.08
CA GLY A 321 5.39 -9.53 -16.91
C GLY A 321 6.13 -8.60 -17.84
N ILE A 322 5.39 -8.18 -18.85
CA ILE A 322 5.77 -7.16 -19.83
C ILE A 322 4.57 -6.20 -19.92
N SER A 323 4.83 -4.91 -19.92
CA SER A 323 3.82 -3.91 -20.24
C SER A 323 4.40 -2.86 -21.17
N ASP A 324 3.55 -2.38 -22.09
CA ASP A 324 3.89 -1.31 -23.01
C ASP A 324 2.74 -0.33 -23.08
N GLN A 325 3.03 0.96 -22.99
CA GLN A 325 2.05 2.02 -23.06
C GLN A 325 2.52 3.13 -24.00
N LEU A 326 1.66 3.52 -24.91
CA LEU A 326 1.78 4.72 -25.73
C LEU A 326 0.82 5.78 -25.21
N THR A 327 1.32 7.00 -25.05
CA THR A 327 0.50 8.18 -24.73
C THR A 327 0.66 9.19 -25.83
N TYR A 328 -0.46 9.58 -26.45
CA TYR A 328 -0.50 10.57 -27.51
C TYR A 328 -1.36 11.76 -27.08
N THR A 329 -0.71 12.91 -26.91
CA THR A 329 -1.34 14.15 -26.44
C THR A 329 -1.57 15.09 -27.60
N LEU A 330 -2.83 15.44 -27.82
CA LEU A 330 -3.29 16.46 -28.74
C LEU A 330 -3.73 17.71 -27.95
N ASP A 331 -4.12 18.76 -28.66
CA ASP A 331 -4.47 20.03 -28.03
C ASP A 331 -5.69 19.91 -27.10
N ASN A 332 -6.65 19.02 -27.43
CA ASN A 332 -7.90 18.83 -26.69
C ASN A 332 -8.16 17.36 -26.27
N GLN A 333 -7.18 16.47 -26.41
CA GLN A 333 -7.36 15.09 -25.97
C GLN A 333 -6.04 14.39 -25.67
N THR A 334 -6.10 13.38 -24.80
CA THR A 334 -4.97 12.52 -24.48
C THR A 334 -5.39 11.06 -24.64
N ILE A 335 -4.82 10.41 -25.64
CA ILE A 335 -5.08 9.00 -25.97
C ILE A 335 -4.00 8.14 -25.34
N ILE A 336 -4.42 7.11 -24.60
CA ILE A 336 -3.55 6.14 -23.97
C ILE A 336 -3.94 4.76 -24.50
N GLY A 337 -3.00 4.09 -25.16
CA GLY A 337 -3.17 2.71 -25.58
C GLY A 337 -2.05 1.85 -25.02
N GLY A 338 -2.36 0.61 -24.68
CA GLY A 338 -1.32 -0.23 -24.14
C GLY A 338 -1.61 -1.73 -24.19
N PHE A 339 -0.57 -2.45 -23.87
CA PHE A 339 -0.50 -3.90 -23.82
C PHE A 339 0.08 -4.33 -22.48
N ASP A 340 -0.55 -5.31 -21.83
CA ASP A 340 -0.03 -5.96 -20.64
C ASP A 340 0.00 -7.48 -20.86
N TRP A 341 1.11 -8.11 -20.51
CA TRP A 341 1.19 -9.55 -20.39
C TRP A 341 1.83 -9.91 -19.05
N TYR A 342 1.24 -10.84 -18.33
CA TYR A 342 1.89 -11.41 -17.16
C TYR A 342 1.58 -12.90 -17.00
N LYS A 343 2.47 -13.61 -16.32
CA LYS A 343 2.35 -15.01 -15.97
C LYS A 343 2.64 -15.21 -14.49
N ASP A 344 1.67 -15.75 -13.78
CA ASP A 344 1.77 -16.18 -12.40
C ASP A 344 2.05 -17.68 -12.32
N LYS A 345 2.85 -18.08 -11.35
CA LYS A 345 3.18 -19.50 -11.10
C LYS A 345 3.37 -19.73 -9.60
N ILE A 346 2.74 -20.80 -9.08
CA ILE A 346 3.11 -21.39 -7.79
C ILE A 346 4.35 -22.25 -8.04
N THR A 347 5.50 -21.80 -7.58
CA THR A 347 6.79 -22.49 -7.81
C THR A 347 7.08 -23.55 -6.76
N LYS A 348 6.44 -23.43 -5.60
CA LYS A 348 6.55 -24.33 -4.47
C LYS A 348 5.28 -24.30 -3.64
N TYR A 349 4.72 -25.41 -3.32
CA TYR A 349 3.69 -25.59 -2.30
C TYR A 349 3.69 -27.05 -1.86
N LYS A 350 4.50 -27.33 -0.85
CA LYS A 350 4.77 -28.70 -0.39
C LYS A 350 3.48 -29.44 -0.07
N ASN A 351 3.30 -30.59 -0.72
CA ASN A 351 2.18 -31.53 -0.55
C ASN A 351 0.82 -30.98 -1.02
N ASP A 352 0.75 -29.95 -1.85
CA ASP A 352 -0.50 -29.48 -2.47
C ASP A 352 -0.49 -29.64 -3.99
N ALA A 353 -1.62 -30.01 -4.57
CA ALA A 353 -1.77 -30.19 -6.02
C ALA A 353 -1.64 -28.88 -6.82
N SER A 354 -1.71 -27.72 -6.16
CA SER A 354 -1.49 -26.43 -6.80
C SER A 354 -0.01 -26.11 -7.05
N GLU A 355 0.93 -26.93 -6.54
CA GLU A 355 2.34 -26.76 -6.89
C GLU A 355 2.56 -26.95 -8.39
N GLY A 356 3.26 -26.01 -9.01
CA GLY A 356 3.47 -25.96 -10.46
C GLY A 356 2.35 -25.31 -11.26
N ALA A 357 1.16 -25.09 -10.66
CA ALA A 357 0.06 -24.39 -11.31
C ALA A 357 0.50 -23.00 -11.79
N HIS A 358 0.02 -22.60 -12.94
CA HIS A 358 0.33 -21.31 -13.54
C HIS A 358 -0.83 -20.83 -14.41
N ALA A 359 -0.95 -19.52 -14.52
CA ALA A 359 -1.86 -18.85 -15.43
C ALA A 359 -1.17 -17.66 -16.08
N SER A 360 -1.65 -17.29 -17.26
CA SER A 360 -1.19 -16.08 -17.94
C SER A 360 -2.38 -15.21 -18.34
N ASN A 361 -2.16 -13.91 -18.34
CA ASN A 361 -3.11 -12.93 -18.82
C ASN A 361 -2.45 -12.06 -19.90
N THR A 362 -3.16 -11.85 -21.00
CA THR A 362 -2.77 -10.94 -22.09
C THR A 362 -3.86 -9.90 -22.23
N ALA A 363 -3.52 -8.63 -22.26
CA ALA A 363 -4.51 -7.59 -22.32
C ALA A 363 -4.12 -6.44 -23.25
N PHE A 364 -5.15 -5.83 -23.85
CA PHE A 364 -5.05 -4.58 -24.59
C PHE A 364 -6.04 -3.59 -24.00
N TYR A 365 -5.63 -2.35 -23.87
CA TYR A 365 -6.47 -1.28 -23.37
C TYR A 365 -6.32 0.00 -24.19
N LEU A 366 -7.40 0.77 -24.21
CA LEU A 366 -7.47 2.08 -24.83
C LEU A 366 -8.31 3.00 -23.95
N GLN A 367 -7.83 4.20 -23.71
CA GLN A 367 -8.54 5.27 -23.01
C GLN A 367 -8.26 6.58 -23.73
N ASP A 368 -9.28 7.43 -23.86
CA ASP A 368 -9.16 8.75 -24.46
C ASP A 368 -9.80 9.80 -23.56
N LYS A 369 -8.99 10.70 -22.99
CA LYS A 369 -9.47 11.88 -22.25
C LYS A 369 -9.69 13.02 -23.26
N ILE A 370 -10.92 13.38 -23.50
CA ILE A 370 -11.35 14.37 -24.49
C ILE A 370 -11.90 15.60 -23.75
N ASP A 371 -11.29 16.75 -23.97
CA ASP A 371 -11.80 18.03 -23.51
C ASP A 371 -12.86 18.52 -24.52
N LEU A 372 -14.15 18.37 -24.15
CA LEU A 372 -15.28 18.76 -24.96
C LEU A 372 -15.44 20.30 -25.02
N THR A 373 -15.10 20.94 -23.91
CA THR A 373 -15.04 22.39 -23.73
C THR A 373 -13.95 22.73 -22.72
N GLU A 374 -13.71 23.99 -22.44
CA GLU A 374 -12.80 24.44 -21.36
C GLU A 374 -13.20 23.88 -19.97
N ASN A 375 -14.47 23.53 -19.78
CA ASN A 375 -15.00 23.07 -18.50
C ASN A 375 -15.35 21.59 -18.46
N TRP A 376 -15.68 20.97 -19.59
CA TRP A 376 -16.17 19.60 -19.64
C TRP A 376 -15.19 18.67 -20.34
N ASN A 377 -14.89 17.56 -19.70
CA ASN A 377 -14.18 16.47 -20.34
C ASN A 377 -14.93 15.14 -20.17
N ILE A 378 -14.67 14.23 -21.10
CA ILE A 378 -15.19 12.87 -21.10
C ILE A 378 -14.01 11.91 -21.30
N THR A 379 -14.00 10.81 -20.57
CA THR A 379 -12.93 9.81 -20.69
C THR A 379 -13.55 8.42 -20.85
N PRO A 380 -13.90 7.99 -22.09
CA PRO A 380 -14.20 6.59 -22.38
C PRO A 380 -12.94 5.74 -22.28
N GLY A 381 -13.10 4.52 -21.79
CA GLY A 381 -12.04 3.54 -21.71
C GLY A 381 -12.54 2.13 -21.93
N LEU A 382 -11.70 1.28 -22.50
CA LEU A 382 -12.01 -0.11 -22.78
C LEU A 382 -10.75 -0.96 -22.58
N ARG A 383 -10.91 -2.09 -21.92
CA ARG A 383 -9.85 -3.10 -21.79
C ARG A 383 -10.42 -4.48 -22.12
N TYR A 384 -9.66 -5.23 -22.90
CA TYR A 384 -9.90 -6.65 -23.15
C TYR A 384 -8.75 -7.47 -22.55
N ASP A 385 -9.08 -8.37 -21.64
CA ASP A 385 -8.18 -9.35 -21.04
C ASP A 385 -8.47 -10.74 -21.60
N HIS A 386 -7.44 -11.51 -21.91
CA HIS A 386 -7.52 -12.92 -22.25
C HIS A 386 -6.69 -13.73 -21.25
N HIS A 387 -7.38 -14.45 -20.39
CA HIS A 387 -6.79 -15.27 -19.35
C HIS A 387 -6.74 -16.75 -19.79
N SER A 388 -5.66 -17.44 -19.45
CA SER A 388 -5.43 -18.83 -19.88
C SER A 388 -6.48 -19.84 -19.40
N ASP A 389 -7.15 -19.56 -18.28
CA ASP A 389 -8.09 -20.52 -17.66
C ASP A 389 -9.55 -20.21 -17.99
N PHE A 390 -9.99 -18.96 -18.00
CA PHE A 390 -11.40 -18.60 -18.22
C PHE A 390 -11.67 -17.80 -19.51
N GLY A 391 -10.64 -17.53 -20.34
CA GLY A 391 -10.82 -16.85 -21.63
C GLY A 391 -10.92 -15.34 -21.55
N GLY A 392 -11.78 -14.75 -22.39
CA GLY A 392 -11.87 -13.31 -22.59
C GLY A 392 -12.78 -12.60 -21.59
N HIS A 393 -12.37 -11.39 -21.15
CA HIS A 393 -13.18 -10.48 -20.35
C HIS A 393 -13.03 -9.04 -20.84
N LEU A 394 -14.13 -8.29 -20.89
CA LEU A 394 -14.17 -6.90 -21.32
C LEU A 394 -14.50 -5.99 -20.13
N SER A 395 -13.70 -4.95 -19.92
CA SER A 395 -13.88 -3.97 -18.82
C SER A 395 -14.02 -2.56 -19.38
N PRO A 396 -15.25 -2.10 -19.69
CA PRO A 396 -15.50 -0.72 -20.10
C PRO A 396 -15.48 0.25 -18.93
N SER A 397 -15.20 1.52 -19.22
CA SER A 397 -15.35 2.63 -18.28
C SER A 397 -15.75 3.92 -18.98
N LEU A 398 -16.38 4.80 -18.21
CA LEU A 398 -16.71 6.14 -18.65
C LEU A 398 -16.55 7.10 -17.46
N SER A 399 -15.75 8.14 -17.65
CA SER A 399 -15.63 9.26 -16.71
C SER A 399 -16.12 10.55 -17.35
N LEU A 400 -16.83 11.35 -16.58
CA LEU A 400 -17.24 12.72 -16.93
C LEU A 400 -16.61 13.65 -15.91
N GLY A 401 -15.92 14.68 -16.36
CA GLY A 401 -15.36 15.73 -15.53
C GLY A 401 -15.98 17.08 -15.83
N PHE A 402 -16.22 17.86 -14.79
CA PHE A 402 -16.67 19.24 -14.90
C PHE A 402 -15.78 20.15 -14.06
N LYS A 403 -14.84 20.83 -14.71
CA LYS A 403 -13.96 21.83 -14.13
C LYS A 403 -14.69 23.17 -14.09
N LYS A 404 -15.31 23.48 -12.93
CA LYS A 404 -16.02 24.75 -12.74
C LYS A 404 -15.07 25.94 -12.85
N ASN A 405 -13.86 25.80 -12.34
CA ASN A 405 -12.74 26.75 -12.38
C ASN A 405 -11.45 26.01 -11.98
N GLU A 406 -10.30 26.70 -11.93
CA GLU A 406 -9.01 26.13 -11.56
C GLU A 406 -8.96 25.49 -10.15
N LYS A 407 -9.93 25.83 -9.28
CA LYS A 407 -10.02 25.39 -7.89
C LYS A 407 -11.10 24.36 -7.63
N THR A 408 -11.89 23.94 -8.65
CA THR A 408 -13.03 23.04 -8.43
C THR A 408 -13.24 22.11 -9.60
N ASN A 409 -13.09 20.81 -9.37
CA ASN A 409 -13.39 19.75 -10.31
C ASN A 409 -14.44 18.80 -9.74
N PHE A 410 -15.53 18.60 -10.47
CA PHE A 410 -16.54 17.57 -10.20
C PHE A 410 -16.33 16.44 -11.19
N TYR A 411 -16.57 15.20 -10.74
CA TYR A 411 -16.50 14.05 -11.63
C TYR A 411 -17.59 13.02 -11.34
N PHE A 412 -17.95 12.28 -12.37
CA PHE A 412 -18.81 11.11 -12.29
C PHE A 412 -18.18 9.97 -13.07
N ASN A 413 -18.15 8.76 -12.47
CA ASN A 413 -17.55 7.57 -13.06
C ASN A 413 -18.56 6.42 -13.10
N TYR A 414 -18.57 5.70 -14.22
CA TYR A 414 -19.04 4.33 -14.35
C TYR A 414 -17.87 3.45 -14.75
N LYS A 415 -17.57 2.40 -13.99
CA LYS A 415 -16.44 1.51 -14.25
C LYS A 415 -16.84 0.07 -13.97
N GLU A 416 -16.59 -0.82 -14.92
CA GLU A 416 -16.71 -2.25 -14.71
C GLU A 416 -15.39 -2.85 -14.24
N PHE A 417 -15.48 -3.98 -13.55
CA PHE A 417 -14.31 -4.70 -13.03
C PHE A 417 -14.54 -6.20 -13.07
N PHE A 418 -13.44 -6.93 -13.04
CA PHE A 418 -13.44 -8.36 -12.79
C PHE A 418 -12.30 -8.75 -11.84
N VAL A 419 -12.44 -9.93 -11.22
CA VAL A 419 -11.42 -10.55 -10.38
C VAL A 419 -11.25 -12.00 -10.82
N ALA A 420 -10.07 -12.33 -11.31
CA ALA A 420 -9.72 -13.70 -11.72
C ALA A 420 -9.66 -14.64 -10.50
N PRO A 421 -10.14 -15.89 -10.61
CA PRO A 421 -9.85 -16.90 -9.61
C PRO A 421 -8.34 -17.10 -9.47
N ASN A 422 -7.86 -17.24 -8.25
CA ASN A 422 -6.44 -17.47 -8.02
C ASN A 422 -6.05 -18.95 -8.25
N LEU A 423 -4.74 -19.18 -8.42
CA LEU A 423 -4.23 -20.52 -8.75
C LEU A 423 -4.57 -21.57 -7.69
N TYR A 424 -4.64 -21.19 -6.41
CA TYR A 424 -5.06 -22.10 -5.34
C TYR A 424 -6.55 -22.44 -5.42
N GLN A 425 -7.40 -21.44 -5.64
CA GLN A 425 -8.84 -21.65 -5.79
C GLN A 425 -9.16 -22.60 -6.95
N LEU A 426 -8.37 -22.57 -8.02
CA LEU A 426 -8.54 -23.45 -9.17
C LEU A 426 -7.96 -24.84 -8.96
N ASN A 427 -6.81 -24.98 -8.28
CA ASN A 427 -5.97 -26.18 -8.36
C ASN A 427 -5.71 -26.91 -7.04
N ALA A 428 -6.10 -26.37 -5.87
CA ALA A 428 -5.88 -27.02 -4.59
C ALA A 428 -6.51 -28.43 -4.54
N ALA A 429 -5.79 -29.41 -3.97
CA ALA A 429 -6.16 -30.82 -4.02
C ALA A 429 -7.57 -31.13 -3.48
N TYR A 430 -7.95 -30.46 -2.38
CA TYR A 430 -9.21 -30.74 -1.68
C TYR A 430 -10.27 -29.66 -1.87
N TYR A 431 -9.84 -28.42 -2.12
CA TYR A 431 -10.69 -27.23 -2.09
C TYR A 431 -10.85 -26.57 -3.46
N GLY A 432 -10.01 -26.95 -4.42
CA GLY A 432 -9.94 -26.35 -5.74
C GLY A 432 -11.16 -26.67 -6.59
N ASN A 433 -11.51 -25.73 -7.47
CA ASN A 433 -12.57 -25.87 -8.45
C ASN A 433 -12.13 -25.24 -9.77
N LYS A 434 -11.88 -26.06 -10.78
CA LYS A 434 -11.44 -25.62 -12.11
C LYS A 434 -12.54 -24.94 -12.95
N ASN A 435 -13.79 -25.02 -12.48
CA ASN A 435 -14.96 -24.44 -13.16
C ASN A 435 -15.35 -23.08 -12.58
N LEU A 436 -14.44 -22.39 -11.90
CA LEU A 436 -14.70 -21.06 -11.39
C LEU A 436 -14.67 -20.04 -12.52
N ASP A 437 -15.73 -19.24 -12.58
CA ASP A 437 -15.78 -18.01 -13.37
C ASP A 437 -15.13 -16.83 -12.62
N PRO A 438 -14.69 -15.77 -13.31
CA PRO A 438 -14.26 -14.55 -12.63
C PRO A 438 -15.41 -13.89 -11.85
N GLU A 439 -15.07 -13.23 -10.74
CA GLU A 439 -15.98 -12.27 -10.13
C GLU A 439 -16.12 -11.06 -11.06
N GLU A 440 -17.30 -10.48 -11.15
CA GLU A 440 -17.58 -9.34 -12.02
C GLU A 440 -18.44 -8.31 -11.32
N GLY A 441 -18.37 -7.07 -11.78
CA GLY A 441 -19.22 -6.04 -11.24
C GLY A 441 -18.96 -4.66 -11.81
N TYR A 442 -19.61 -3.68 -11.18
CA TYR A 442 -19.49 -2.28 -11.59
C TYR A 442 -19.47 -1.36 -10.38
N THR A 443 -18.94 -0.16 -10.60
CA THR A 443 -18.89 0.93 -9.62
C THR A 443 -19.45 2.19 -10.26
N PHE A 444 -20.35 2.86 -9.54
CA PHE A 444 -20.70 4.26 -9.74
C PHE A 444 -19.99 5.10 -8.68
N GLU A 445 -19.45 6.23 -9.11
CA GLU A 445 -18.73 7.15 -8.25
C GLU A 445 -19.05 8.59 -8.66
N PHE A 446 -19.28 9.45 -7.67
CA PHE A 446 -19.33 10.90 -7.84
C PHE A 446 -18.38 11.54 -6.85
N GLY A 447 -17.64 12.55 -7.29
CA GLY A 447 -16.72 13.25 -6.41
C GLY A 447 -16.51 14.70 -6.75
N VAL A 448 -15.87 15.39 -5.81
CA VAL A 448 -15.48 16.79 -5.91
C VAL A 448 -14.09 16.96 -5.31
N ASN A 449 -13.20 17.56 -6.08
CA ASN A 449 -11.93 18.08 -5.61
C ASN A 449 -12.06 19.61 -5.56
N HIS A 450 -11.75 20.23 -4.42
CA HIS A 450 -11.98 21.66 -4.25
C HIS A 450 -10.90 22.33 -3.39
N GLU A 451 -10.38 23.44 -3.88
CA GLU A 451 -9.53 24.38 -3.14
C GLU A 451 -10.37 25.59 -2.76
N PHE A 452 -10.77 25.69 -1.49
CA PHE A 452 -11.57 26.81 -0.97
C PHE A 452 -10.77 28.13 -1.05
N ASP A 453 -9.51 28.05 -0.69
CA ASP A 453 -8.52 29.12 -0.78
C ASP A 453 -7.11 28.51 -0.87
N ASP A 454 -6.06 29.32 -0.90
CA ASP A 454 -4.67 28.87 -1.01
C ASP A 454 -4.16 28.12 0.24
N THR A 455 -5.01 27.98 1.26
CA THR A 455 -4.68 27.35 2.55
C THR A 455 -5.62 26.21 2.95
N LEU A 456 -6.81 26.11 2.35
CA LEU A 456 -7.82 25.09 2.65
C LEU A 456 -8.23 24.37 1.37
N SER A 457 -8.00 23.07 1.36
CA SER A 457 -8.47 22.16 0.31
C SER A 457 -9.28 21.01 0.88
N GLY A 458 -10.08 20.37 0.05
CA GLY A 458 -10.85 19.21 0.45
C GLY A 458 -11.32 18.38 -0.71
N THR A 459 -11.63 17.13 -0.42
CA THR A 459 -12.22 16.20 -1.37
C THR A 459 -13.49 15.60 -0.78
N PHE A 460 -14.45 15.34 -1.62
CA PHE A 460 -15.63 14.55 -1.31
C PHE A 460 -15.79 13.47 -2.37
N ASN A 461 -16.12 12.26 -1.94
CA ASN A 461 -16.39 11.14 -2.82
C ASN A 461 -17.51 10.29 -2.25
N ILE A 462 -18.47 9.89 -3.09
CA ILE A 462 -19.51 8.91 -2.77
C ILE A 462 -19.50 7.83 -3.84
N PHE A 463 -19.65 6.57 -3.43
CA PHE A 463 -19.61 5.45 -4.35
C PHE A 463 -20.68 4.39 -4.02
N ARG A 464 -21.04 3.64 -5.07
CA ARG A 464 -21.79 2.40 -4.97
C ARG A 464 -21.16 1.36 -5.87
N GLN A 465 -20.87 0.19 -5.31
CA GLN A 465 -20.27 -0.94 -6.02
C GLN A 465 -21.15 -2.16 -5.89
N HIS A 466 -21.29 -2.89 -6.98
CA HIS A 466 -21.96 -4.19 -7.04
C HIS A 466 -20.99 -5.24 -7.59
N ALA A 467 -20.84 -6.36 -6.89
CA ALA A 467 -20.08 -7.53 -7.33
C ALA A 467 -20.98 -8.75 -7.36
N LYS A 468 -20.92 -9.52 -8.42
CA LYS A 468 -21.60 -10.81 -8.60
C LYS A 468 -20.59 -11.93 -8.83
N ASN A 469 -21.05 -13.18 -8.74
CA ASN A 469 -20.20 -14.36 -8.92
C ASN A 469 -18.99 -14.40 -7.98
N ARG A 470 -19.12 -13.86 -6.76
CA ARG A 470 -18.01 -13.85 -5.82
C ARG A 470 -17.55 -15.26 -5.48
N ILE A 471 -16.24 -15.45 -5.52
CA ILE A 471 -15.60 -16.74 -5.23
C ILE A 471 -15.45 -16.86 -3.72
N ILE A 472 -16.25 -17.71 -3.10
CA ILE A 472 -16.21 -18.00 -1.67
C ILE A 472 -16.06 -19.49 -1.42
N TYR A 473 -15.53 -19.85 -0.26
CA TYR A 473 -15.47 -21.25 0.15
C TYR A 473 -16.86 -21.70 0.58
N ASP A 474 -17.42 -22.67 -0.13
CA ASP A 474 -18.69 -23.33 0.21
C ASP A 474 -18.41 -24.50 1.17
N PHE A 475 -18.77 -24.31 2.43
CA PHE A 475 -18.57 -25.33 3.47
C PHE A 475 -19.38 -26.60 3.24
N ALA A 476 -20.55 -26.51 2.59
CA ALA A 476 -21.37 -27.66 2.30
C ALA A 476 -20.77 -28.54 1.18
N ALA A 477 -20.23 -27.89 0.15
CA ALA A 477 -19.56 -28.56 -0.96
C ALA A 477 -18.08 -28.85 -0.68
N SER A 478 -17.49 -28.26 0.38
CA SER A 478 -16.06 -28.30 0.71
C SER A 478 -15.17 -27.83 -0.45
N LYS A 479 -15.64 -26.85 -1.22
CA LYS A 479 -14.94 -26.31 -2.42
C LYS A 479 -15.17 -24.81 -2.57
N TYR A 480 -14.30 -24.17 -3.32
CA TYR A 480 -14.55 -22.80 -3.80
C TYR A 480 -15.66 -22.80 -4.85
N ALA A 481 -16.55 -21.82 -4.79
CA ALA A 481 -17.69 -21.69 -5.69
C ALA A 481 -18.08 -20.23 -5.94
N ASN A 482 -18.66 -19.95 -7.09
CA ASN A 482 -19.21 -18.63 -7.47
C ASN A 482 -20.63 -18.47 -6.88
N THR A 483 -20.76 -18.34 -5.58
CA THR A 483 -22.06 -18.32 -4.89
C THR A 483 -22.38 -17.01 -4.19
N GLY A 484 -21.48 -16.01 -4.27
CA GLY A 484 -21.61 -14.75 -3.53
C GLY A 484 -21.98 -13.55 -4.40
N ASN A 485 -22.73 -12.61 -3.79
CA ASN A 485 -22.89 -11.27 -4.30
C ASN A 485 -22.52 -10.28 -3.20
N MET A 486 -22.09 -9.08 -3.57
CA MET A 486 -21.77 -8.02 -2.64
C MET A 486 -22.23 -6.67 -3.18
N ASN A 487 -22.92 -5.92 -2.33
CA ASN A 487 -23.14 -4.51 -2.54
C ASN A 487 -22.35 -3.74 -1.48
N SER A 488 -21.57 -2.79 -1.90
CA SER A 488 -20.88 -1.87 -1.01
C SER A 488 -21.22 -0.43 -1.42
N MET A 489 -21.44 0.42 -0.43
CA MET A 489 -21.65 1.85 -0.63
C MET A 489 -20.98 2.63 0.49
N GLY A 490 -20.55 3.82 0.17
CA GLY A 490 -19.92 4.66 1.16
C GLY A 490 -19.62 6.06 0.63
N PHE A 491 -19.09 6.87 1.51
CA PHE A 491 -18.55 8.17 1.15
C PHE A 491 -17.30 8.48 1.95
N SER A 492 -16.47 9.34 1.42
CA SER A 492 -15.31 9.90 2.11
C SER A 492 -15.25 11.41 1.95
N VAL A 493 -14.78 12.08 2.99
CA VAL A 493 -14.51 13.52 3.03
C VAL A 493 -13.11 13.70 3.57
N THR A 494 -12.32 14.56 2.95
CA THR A 494 -11.05 15.03 3.51
C THR A 494 -11.02 16.55 3.50
N LEU A 495 -10.44 17.14 4.52
CA LEU A 495 -10.16 18.57 4.61
C LEU A 495 -8.74 18.76 5.14
N ASP A 496 -7.96 19.56 4.44
CA ASP A 496 -6.59 19.90 4.79
C ASP A 496 -6.44 21.41 4.84
N LYS A 497 -5.94 21.94 5.97
CA LYS A 497 -5.79 23.36 6.25
C LYS A 497 -4.35 23.70 6.62
N LYS A 498 -3.76 24.64 5.91
CA LYS A 498 -2.55 25.34 6.31
C LYS A 498 -2.93 26.48 7.25
N LEU A 499 -2.66 26.32 8.55
CA LEU A 499 -3.06 27.29 9.57
C LEU A 499 -2.16 28.55 9.53
N ASN A 500 -0.88 28.35 9.28
CA ASN A 500 0.13 29.40 9.05
C ASN A 500 1.37 28.76 8.40
N LYS A 501 2.48 29.52 8.31
CA LYS A 501 3.72 29.02 7.69
C LYS A 501 4.35 27.81 8.38
N TYR A 502 3.97 27.51 9.63
CA TYR A 502 4.53 26.39 10.41
C TYR A 502 3.53 25.28 10.68
N TRP A 503 2.24 25.57 10.77
CA TRP A 503 1.23 24.61 11.21
C TRP A 503 0.27 24.25 10.08
N SER A 504 0.00 22.96 9.98
CA SER A 504 -1.10 22.42 9.17
C SER A 504 -1.88 21.38 9.95
N ALA A 505 -3.14 21.21 9.59
CA ALA A 505 -4.01 20.19 10.17
C ALA A 505 -4.94 19.64 9.10
N GLY A 506 -5.33 18.38 9.25
CA GLY A 506 -6.32 17.77 8.38
C GLY A 506 -7.15 16.73 9.08
N ILE A 507 -8.30 16.46 8.48
CA ILE A 507 -9.24 15.44 8.91
C ILE A 507 -9.78 14.68 7.70
N GLY A 508 -9.84 13.37 7.83
CA GLY A 508 -10.53 12.48 6.90
C GLY A 508 -11.62 11.70 7.61
N TYR A 509 -12.78 11.55 6.99
CA TYR A 509 -13.83 10.66 7.45
C TYR A 509 -14.30 9.77 6.31
N THR A 510 -14.39 8.47 6.55
CA THR A 510 -14.95 7.52 5.60
C THR A 510 -16.04 6.70 6.25
N TYR A 511 -17.18 6.62 5.58
CA TYR A 511 -18.29 5.74 5.93
C TYR A 511 -18.39 4.61 4.91
N LEU A 512 -18.58 3.38 5.39
CA LEU A 512 -18.68 2.17 4.56
C LEU A 512 -19.84 1.30 5.04
N HIS A 513 -20.72 0.91 4.12
CA HIS A 513 -21.75 -0.09 4.35
C HIS A 513 -21.62 -1.21 3.32
N ILE A 514 -21.52 -2.45 3.80
CA ILE A 514 -21.44 -3.64 2.96
C ILE A 514 -22.63 -4.55 3.27
N ASN A 515 -23.25 -5.02 2.21
CA ASN A 515 -24.22 -6.09 2.22
C ASN A 515 -23.69 -7.22 1.34
N ALA A 516 -23.24 -8.32 1.96
CA ALA A 516 -22.72 -9.49 1.27
C ALA A 516 -23.72 -10.64 1.42
N LEU A 517 -24.11 -11.22 0.30
CA LEU A 517 -24.99 -12.39 0.21
C LEU A 517 -24.16 -13.58 -0.26
N SER A 518 -24.24 -14.67 0.47
CA SER A 518 -23.74 -15.97 0.02
C SER A 518 -24.87 -17.00 0.08
N ALA A 519 -24.70 -18.14 -0.58
CA ALA A 519 -25.69 -19.22 -0.53
C ALA A 519 -25.93 -19.74 0.90
N THR A 520 -24.96 -19.56 1.80
CA THR A 520 -24.99 -20.08 3.17
C THR A 520 -25.16 -19.01 4.24
N GLU A 521 -24.90 -17.74 3.93
CA GLU A 521 -24.98 -16.64 4.90
C GLU A 521 -25.50 -15.35 4.25
N ASN A 522 -26.56 -14.79 4.83
CA ASN A 522 -26.99 -13.43 4.56
C ASN A 522 -26.38 -12.52 5.64
N THR A 523 -25.27 -11.87 5.33
CA THR A 523 -24.60 -10.96 6.25
C THR A 523 -24.86 -9.52 5.84
N ASN A 524 -25.80 -8.89 6.54
CA ASN A 524 -26.08 -7.45 6.41
C ASN A 524 -25.08 -6.59 7.20
N ASN A 525 -23.83 -7.03 7.30
CA ASN A 525 -22.82 -6.30 8.04
C ASN A 525 -21.49 -6.30 7.27
N ASN A 526 -20.63 -5.34 7.61
CA ASN A 526 -19.33 -5.16 6.99
C ASN A 526 -18.32 -6.30 7.30
N GLY A 527 -18.75 -7.38 7.94
CA GLY A 527 -17.84 -8.38 8.47
C GLY A 527 -16.91 -7.75 9.51
N SER A 528 -15.62 -7.98 9.36
CA SER A 528 -14.60 -7.40 10.26
C SER A 528 -14.17 -5.98 9.88
N LEU A 529 -14.75 -5.37 8.85
CA LEU A 529 -14.45 -4.00 8.46
C LEU A 529 -15.28 -3.00 9.26
N PRO A 530 -14.68 -1.85 9.65
CA PRO A 530 -15.41 -0.79 10.33
C PRO A 530 -16.43 -0.13 9.40
N LYS A 531 -17.53 0.37 9.96
CA LYS A 531 -18.44 1.26 9.25
C LYS A 531 -17.91 2.66 9.12
N GLY A 532 -17.15 3.13 10.10
CA GLY A 532 -16.57 4.46 10.12
C GLY A 532 -15.07 4.42 10.39
N THR A 533 -14.31 5.25 9.68
CA THR A 533 -12.93 5.58 10.00
C THR A 533 -12.79 7.10 10.06
N ILE A 534 -12.03 7.58 11.04
CA ILE A 534 -11.61 8.97 11.15
C ILE A 534 -10.10 9.02 11.22
N ASP A 535 -9.52 9.89 10.42
CA ASP A 535 -8.09 10.16 10.40
C ASP A 535 -7.88 11.65 10.68
N ILE A 536 -7.04 11.97 11.66
CA ILE A 536 -6.71 13.35 12.05
C ILE A 536 -5.21 13.49 12.01
N HIS A 537 -4.72 14.62 11.52
CA HIS A 537 -3.31 14.96 11.65
C HIS A 537 -3.14 16.45 11.96
N VAL A 538 -2.10 16.73 12.74
CA VAL A 538 -1.61 18.07 13.00
C VAL A 538 -0.10 18.05 12.83
N ASN A 539 0.43 18.90 11.96
CA ASN A 539 1.84 18.95 11.67
C ASN A 539 2.40 20.34 12.04
N TYR A 540 3.58 20.32 12.58
CA TYR A 540 4.45 21.48 12.77
C TYR A 540 5.69 21.31 11.91
N ASP A 541 6.08 22.34 11.19
CA ASP A 541 7.18 22.31 10.24
C ASP A 541 7.97 23.62 10.33
N SER A 542 9.21 23.53 10.72
CA SER A 542 10.14 24.66 10.77
C SER A 542 11.53 24.25 10.26
N GLU A 543 12.44 25.19 10.14
CA GLU A 543 13.82 24.90 9.69
C GLU A 543 14.52 23.83 10.54
N LYS A 544 14.25 23.80 11.85
CA LYS A 544 14.95 22.90 12.78
C LYS A 544 14.11 21.77 13.33
N LEU A 545 12.80 21.93 13.40
CA LEU A 545 11.91 20.96 14.04
C LEU A 545 10.71 20.68 13.15
N ASP A 546 10.51 19.42 12.86
CA ASP A 546 9.26 18.90 12.30
C ASP A 546 8.60 18.00 13.34
N ALA A 547 7.29 18.12 13.50
CA ALA A 547 6.53 17.23 14.36
C ALA A 547 5.18 16.90 13.73
N SER A 548 4.69 15.70 13.96
CA SER A 548 3.40 15.23 13.45
C SER A 548 2.67 14.45 14.53
N LEU A 549 1.49 14.93 14.92
CA LEU A 549 0.53 14.20 15.74
C LEU A 549 -0.54 13.62 14.82
N THR A 550 -0.76 12.30 14.87
CA THR A 550 -1.80 11.63 14.10
C THR A 550 -2.75 10.87 15.00
N GLY A 551 -4.03 10.93 14.69
CA GLY A 551 -5.09 10.21 15.38
C GLY A 551 -5.89 9.37 14.39
N ARG A 552 -6.12 8.10 14.68
CA ARG A 552 -6.97 7.21 13.91
C ARG A 552 -8.08 6.65 14.78
N GLY A 553 -9.32 6.88 14.35
CA GLY A 553 -10.53 6.32 14.95
C GLY A 553 -11.13 5.23 14.07
N ILE A 554 -11.46 4.10 14.65
CA ILE A 554 -12.20 2.99 14.04
C ILE A 554 -13.53 2.88 14.76
N MET A 555 -14.63 2.82 14.00
CA MET A 555 -15.98 2.84 14.54
C MET A 555 -16.84 1.74 13.93
N ASP A 556 -17.72 1.20 14.78
CA ASP A 556 -18.77 0.25 14.40
C ASP A 556 -18.26 -0.95 13.59
N ARG A 557 -17.21 -1.61 14.08
CA ARG A 557 -16.77 -2.90 13.57
C ARG A 557 -17.66 -3.99 14.17
N TYR A 558 -18.20 -4.86 13.31
CA TYR A 558 -19.10 -5.93 13.72
C TYR A 558 -18.53 -7.31 13.38
N GLY A 559 -18.76 -8.27 14.26
CA GLY A 559 -18.63 -9.68 13.94
C GLY A 559 -19.89 -10.26 13.28
N SER A 560 -19.89 -11.56 13.01
CA SER A 560 -21.10 -12.28 12.60
C SER A 560 -22.10 -12.37 13.78
N LYS A 561 -23.39 -12.65 13.50
CA LYS A 561 -24.39 -12.89 14.55
C LYS A 561 -23.99 -14.03 15.49
N SER A 562 -23.30 -15.04 14.98
CA SER A 562 -22.82 -16.20 15.75
C SER A 562 -21.51 -15.91 16.50
N LYS A 563 -20.77 -14.87 16.11
CA LYS A 563 -19.48 -14.49 16.69
C LYS A 563 -19.39 -12.96 16.77
N PRO A 564 -20.08 -12.34 17.74
CA PRO A 564 -20.05 -10.89 17.91
C PRO A 564 -18.63 -10.44 18.29
N ILE A 565 -18.22 -9.28 17.79
CA ILE A 565 -16.98 -8.62 18.23
C ILE A 565 -17.23 -8.00 19.61
N MET A 566 -16.25 -8.10 20.50
CA MET A 566 -16.29 -7.40 21.79
C MET A 566 -16.40 -5.89 21.56
N LYS A 567 -17.10 -5.19 22.43
CA LYS A 567 -17.31 -3.74 22.36
C LYS A 567 -16.00 -2.97 22.26
N ASP A 568 -14.96 -3.41 22.96
CA ASP A 568 -13.64 -2.77 22.98
C ASP A 568 -12.86 -2.93 21.66
N TYR A 569 -13.26 -3.86 20.79
CA TYR A 569 -12.69 -4.02 19.43
C TYR A 569 -13.49 -3.26 18.37
N ALA A 570 -14.75 -2.96 18.66
CA ALA A 570 -15.64 -2.32 17.72
C ALA A 570 -15.28 -0.85 17.50
N ASN A 571 -14.78 -0.20 18.55
CA ASN A 571 -14.45 1.21 18.54
C ASN A 571 -13.14 1.45 19.29
N PHE A 572 -12.21 2.17 18.67
CA PHE A 572 -10.97 2.58 19.33
C PHE A 572 -10.37 3.82 18.66
N TRP A 573 -9.52 4.51 19.41
CA TRP A 573 -8.71 5.62 18.93
C TRP A 573 -7.24 5.37 19.25
N VAL A 574 -6.39 5.48 18.25
CA VAL A 574 -4.93 5.38 18.40
C VAL A 574 -4.30 6.70 18.00
N TRP A 575 -3.40 7.19 18.83
CA TRP A 575 -2.68 8.43 18.60
C TRP A 575 -1.17 8.19 18.59
N ASP A 576 -0.51 8.75 17.61
CA ASP A 576 0.92 8.62 17.40
C ASP A 576 1.55 10.00 17.27
N LEU A 577 2.74 10.19 17.82
CA LEU A 577 3.55 11.40 17.73
C LEU A 577 4.90 11.05 17.14
N ALA A 578 5.34 11.80 16.14
CA ALA A 578 6.70 11.77 15.61
C ALA A 578 7.29 13.18 15.62
N ALA A 579 8.58 13.30 15.84
CA ALA A 579 9.29 14.56 15.78
C ALA A 579 10.72 14.35 15.26
N ASN A 580 11.19 15.30 14.46
CA ASN A 580 12.54 15.35 13.90
C ASN A 580 13.19 16.66 14.26
N TYR A 581 14.38 16.62 14.82
CA TYR A 581 15.19 17.79 15.11
C TYR A 581 16.47 17.78 14.28
N ARG A 582 16.63 18.78 13.43
CA ARG A 582 17.84 19.02 12.65
C ARG A 582 18.85 19.77 13.52
N VAL A 583 19.86 19.03 14.01
CA VAL A 583 20.95 19.63 14.80
C VAL A 583 21.76 20.58 13.92
N ASN A 584 22.07 20.12 12.70
CA ASN A 584 22.70 20.85 11.60
C ASN A 584 22.37 20.16 10.27
N ASP A 585 22.99 20.57 9.17
CA ASP A 585 22.73 20.04 7.82
C ASP A 585 23.14 18.56 7.69
N THR A 586 24.02 18.08 8.56
CA THR A 586 24.53 16.71 8.53
C THR A 586 23.80 15.79 9.52
N ILE A 587 23.38 16.31 10.67
CA ILE A 587 22.88 15.51 11.81
C ILE A 587 21.41 15.83 12.06
N SER A 588 20.57 14.83 12.05
CA SER A 588 19.21 14.90 12.56
C SER A 588 18.93 13.79 13.58
N ILE A 589 18.08 14.11 14.54
CA ILE A 589 17.61 13.20 15.59
C ILE A 589 16.10 13.12 15.48
N TYR A 590 15.57 11.91 15.56
CA TYR A 590 14.13 11.73 15.54
C TYR A 590 13.64 10.93 16.75
N GLY A 591 12.38 11.14 17.08
CA GLY A 591 11.68 10.36 18.09
C GLY A 591 10.26 10.04 17.62
N ARG A 592 9.81 8.84 17.95
CA ARG A 592 8.42 8.39 17.74
C ARG A 592 7.85 7.88 19.04
N LEU A 593 6.60 8.21 19.30
CA LEU A 593 5.81 7.66 20.39
C LEU A 593 4.48 7.17 19.80
N ASN A 594 4.37 5.87 19.61
CA ASN A 594 3.19 5.26 19.01
C ASN A 594 2.23 4.81 20.12
N ASN A 595 0.93 4.87 19.82
CA ASN A 595 -0.14 4.52 20.74
C ASN A 595 0.03 5.22 22.11
N ILE A 596 0.07 6.56 22.07
CA ILE A 596 0.39 7.43 23.22
C ILE A 596 -0.44 7.10 24.46
N PHE A 597 -1.71 6.75 24.25
CA PHE A 597 -2.67 6.49 25.34
C PHE A 597 -2.75 5.02 25.75
N ASP A 598 -1.84 4.18 25.23
CA ASP A 598 -1.76 2.73 25.54
C ASP A 598 -3.09 2.01 25.27
N GLN A 599 -3.77 2.41 24.17
CA GLN A 599 -5.04 1.85 23.76
C GLN A 599 -4.86 0.41 23.31
N PHE A 600 -5.70 -0.50 23.81
CA PHE A 600 -5.81 -1.83 23.20
C PHE A 600 -6.52 -1.74 21.85
N TYR A 601 -5.92 -2.31 20.82
CA TYR A 601 -6.53 -2.38 19.49
C TYR A 601 -6.00 -3.55 18.67
N THR A 602 -6.73 -3.89 17.61
CA THR A 602 -6.32 -4.86 16.59
C THR A 602 -6.76 -4.38 15.20
N ASP A 603 -5.92 -4.57 14.21
CA ASP A 603 -6.26 -4.30 12.81
C ASP A 603 -7.12 -5.45 12.21
N VAL A 604 -6.96 -6.65 12.73
CA VAL A 604 -7.76 -7.80 12.30
C VAL A 604 -9.02 -7.89 13.16
N GLY A 605 -10.19 -7.82 12.51
CA GLY A 605 -11.45 -8.14 13.19
C GLY A 605 -11.48 -9.62 13.54
N THR A 606 -11.15 -9.95 14.77
CA THR A 606 -11.29 -11.31 15.27
C THR A 606 -12.69 -11.54 15.82
N SER A 607 -13.22 -12.72 15.60
CA SER A 607 -14.44 -13.15 16.29
C SER A 607 -14.16 -13.23 17.79
N TYR A 608 -15.18 -12.84 18.59
CA TYR A 608 -15.12 -13.00 20.03
C TYR A 608 -14.88 -14.44 20.42
N ASP A 609 -13.74 -14.69 21.03
CA ASP A 609 -13.44 -15.91 21.77
C ASP A 609 -12.83 -15.48 23.10
N PRO A 610 -13.52 -15.66 24.23
CA PRO A 610 -13.01 -15.26 25.54
C PRO A 610 -11.73 -16.03 25.93
N ASN A 611 -11.47 -17.16 25.27
CA ASN A 611 -10.26 -17.97 25.43
C ASN A 611 -9.36 -17.93 24.20
N GLY A 612 -9.68 -17.10 23.21
CA GLY A 612 -9.07 -17.13 21.90
C GLY A 612 -7.79 -16.35 21.75
N THR A 613 -7.13 -16.62 20.66
CA THR A 613 -5.96 -15.90 20.17
C THR A 613 -6.35 -14.52 19.65
N TRP A 614 -5.67 -13.51 20.13
CA TRP A 614 -5.88 -12.12 19.73
C TRP A 614 -4.65 -11.63 19.00
N TYR A 615 -4.83 -11.10 17.82
CA TYR A 615 -3.76 -10.42 17.11
C TYR A 615 -3.72 -8.94 17.53
N SER A 616 -3.48 -8.70 18.82
CA SER A 616 -3.41 -7.35 19.34
C SER A 616 -2.16 -6.62 18.86
N ALA A 617 -2.35 -5.35 18.54
CA ALA A 617 -1.24 -4.47 18.21
C ALA A 617 -0.47 -4.06 19.48
N PRO A 618 0.78 -3.56 19.37
CA PRO A 618 1.52 -3.07 20.50
C PRO A 618 0.77 -1.97 21.26
N GLY A 619 0.86 -2.01 22.56
CA GLY A 619 0.56 -0.89 23.43
C GLY A 619 1.52 0.27 23.15
N ARG A 620 1.61 1.21 24.07
CA ARG A 620 2.52 2.34 23.93
C ARG A 620 3.96 1.90 23.68
N ASN A 621 4.53 2.38 22.59
CA ASN A 621 5.90 2.08 22.21
C ASN A 621 6.61 3.32 21.67
N TYR A 622 7.94 3.32 21.79
CA TYR A 622 8.74 4.45 21.33
C TYR A 622 9.99 3.97 20.56
N GLU A 623 10.46 4.85 19.72
CA GLU A 623 11.72 4.72 18.99
C GLU A 623 12.42 6.08 18.98
N VAL A 624 13.73 6.09 19.17
CA VAL A 624 14.60 7.26 19.03
C VAL A 624 15.74 6.89 18.10
N GLY A 625 16.07 7.74 17.17
CA GLY A 625 17.15 7.49 16.24
C GLY A 625 17.88 8.75 15.80
N MET A 626 18.96 8.51 15.08
CA MET A 626 19.80 9.55 14.49
C MET A 626 20.06 9.23 13.01
N GLN A 627 20.11 10.25 12.19
CA GLN A 627 20.51 10.17 10.81
C GLN A 627 21.67 11.13 10.55
N LEU A 628 22.65 10.64 9.81
CA LEU A 628 23.79 11.41 9.30
C LEU A 628 23.64 11.50 7.77
N ARG A 629 23.59 12.74 7.23
CA ARG A 629 23.53 13.00 5.79
C ARG A 629 24.76 13.79 5.36
N PHE A 630 25.43 13.35 4.32
CA PHE A 630 26.60 13.98 3.72
C PHE A 630 26.70 13.70 2.23
#